data_9c6930199ad94928a59484a91671808f
#
_entry.id   9c6930199ad94928a59484a91671808f
#
_cell.length_a   1.000
_cell.length_b   1.000
_cell.length_c   1.000
_cell.angle_alpha   90.00
_cell.angle_beta   90.00
_cell.angle_gamma   90.00
#
_symmetry.space_group_name_H-M   'P 1'
#
loop_
_entity.id
_entity.type
_entity.pdbx_description
1 polymer ?
#
loop_
_entity_poly.entity_id
_entity_poly.type
_entity_poly.pdbx_seq_one_letter_code
_entity_poly.pdbx_strand_id
1 'polypeptide(L)'
;MKKFKIDFFHYSSSSILLSWPNIISIEISNDIHNFIKHIRNEKNILEIIKGYSSVLVQYRNDIADFDLSCDSLNKTYNESLKQNSEKKIIWEIPVCYESDFAKDIKVYSEKVLLSREQVINLHSSNIYYL
;
A
#
# COMPACT_ATOMS: atom_id res chain seq x y z
N MET A 1 -7.54 0.07 16.05
CA MET A 1 -6.71 0.82 15.06
C MET A 1 -7.16 2.26 14.99
N LYS A 2 -6.27 3.19 14.56
CA LYS A 2 -6.63 4.59 14.33
C LYS A 2 -7.51 4.68 13.08
N LYS A 3 -8.63 5.40 13.16
CA LYS A 3 -9.50 5.63 12.01
C LYS A 3 -8.96 6.79 11.18
N PHE A 4 -8.77 6.57 9.88
CA PHE A 4 -8.43 7.62 8.94
C PHE A 4 -9.68 8.15 8.24
N LYS A 5 -9.63 9.40 7.80
CA LYS A 5 -10.61 9.95 6.87
C LYS A 5 -10.26 9.41 5.48
N ILE A 6 -11.24 8.83 4.80
CA ILE A 6 -11.10 8.33 3.43
C ILE A 6 -11.99 9.19 2.54
N ASP A 7 -11.42 9.69 1.47
CA ASP A 7 -12.15 10.39 0.42
C ASP A 7 -12.42 9.40 -0.74
N PHE A 8 -13.64 9.45 -1.29
CA PHE A 8 -14.09 8.56 -2.36
C PHE A 8 -14.24 9.35 -3.65
N PHE A 9 -13.73 8.79 -4.74
CA PHE A 9 -13.78 9.42 -6.06
C PHE A 9 -14.36 8.44 -7.08
N HIS A 10 -15.28 8.93 -7.90
CA HIS A 10 -15.81 8.20 -9.05
C HIS A 10 -14.73 8.17 -10.15
N TYR A 11 -13.99 7.07 -10.25
CA TYR A 11 -12.84 6.96 -11.15
C TYR A 11 -13.26 6.57 -12.57
N SER A 12 -14.24 5.66 -12.70
CA SER A 12 -14.86 5.26 -13.96
C SER A 12 -16.29 4.76 -13.70
N SER A 13 -17.03 4.39 -14.76
CA SER A 13 -18.37 3.80 -14.59
C SER A 13 -18.39 2.55 -13.70
N SER A 14 -17.26 1.84 -13.59
CA SER A 14 -17.14 0.60 -12.80
C SER A 14 -16.04 0.65 -11.73
N SER A 15 -15.50 1.84 -11.39
CA SER A 15 -14.38 1.91 -10.45
C SER A 15 -14.52 3.07 -9.48
N ILE A 16 -14.19 2.79 -8.21
CA ILE A 16 -14.10 3.78 -7.12
C ILE A 16 -12.68 3.84 -6.63
N LEU A 17 -12.12 5.06 -6.57
CA LEU A 17 -10.85 5.33 -5.93
C LEU A 17 -11.10 5.79 -4.48
N LEU A 18 -10.51 5.08 -3.55
CA LEU A 18 -10.45 5.45 -2.13
C LEU A 18 -9.08 6.08 -1.86
N SER A 19 -9.07 7.25 -1.23
CA SER A 19 -7.84 7.98 -0.89
C SER A 19 -7.74 8.23 0.60
N TRP A 20 -6.68 7.72 1.20
CA TRP A 20 -6.23 8.04 2.55
C TRP A 20 -5.44 9.34 2.54
N PRO A 21 -5.10 9.92 3.72
CA PRO A 21 -4.20 11.07 3.78
C PRO A 21 -2.92 10.84 2.98
N ASN A 22 -2.55 11.79 2.13
CA ASN A 22 -1.42 11.68 1.20
C ASN A 22 -0.08 11.85 1.92
N ILE A 23 0.24 10.93 2.81
CA ILE A 23 1.50 10.85 3.55
C ILE A 23 2.03 9.42 3.52
N ILE A 24 3.34 9.28 3.44
CA ILE A 24 3.99 7.97 3.55
C ILE A 24 3.96 7.57 5.03
N SER A 25 3.16 6.56 5.35
CA SER A 25 2.97 6.08 6.72
C SER A 25 2.73 4.57 6.74
N ILE A 26 3.47 3.90 7.62
CA ILE A 26 3.28 2.47 7.90
C ILE A 26 1.86 2.21 8.45
N GLU A 27 1.33 3.13 9.24
CA GLU A 27 -0.01 3.01 9.79
C GLU A 27 -1.06 3.02 8.69
N ILE A 28 -0.93 3.92 7.71
CA ILE A 28 -1.82 3.98 6.54
C ILE A 28 -1.66 2.72 5.68
N SER A 29 -0.43 2.27 5.42
CA SER A 29 -0.22 1.04 4.65
C SER A 29 -0.84 -0.18 5.31
N ASN A 30 -0.73 -0.30 6.63
CA ASN A 30 -1.37 -1.39 7.40
C ASN A 30 -2.89 -1.28 7.37
N ASP A 31 -3.44 -0.07 7.48
CA ASP A 31 -4.88 0.19 7.44
C ASP A 31 -5.47 -0.20 6.09
N ILE A 32 -4.82 0.22 5.00
CA ILE A 32 -5.17 -0.16 3.62
C ILE A 32 -5.12 -1.69 3.46
N HIS A 33 -4.04 -2.33 3.91
CA HIS A 33 -3.89 -3.77 3.81
C HIS A 33 -5.01 -4.51 4.54
N ASN A 34 -5.35 -4.06 5.73
CA ASN A 34 -6.45 -4.62 6.51
C ASN A 34 -7.79 -4.44 5.80
N PHE A 35 -8.06 -3.27 5.26
CA PHE A 35 -9.27 -3.01 4.47
C PHE A 35 -9.37 -3.92 3.24
N ILE A 36 -8.28 -4.04 2.46
CA ILE A 36 -8.24 -4.91 1.27
C ILE A 36 -8.59 -6.35 1.62
N LYS A 37 -8.13 -6.88 2.76
CA LYS A 37 -8.48 -8.23 3.21
C LYS A 37 -9.98 -8.43 3.36
N HIS A 38 -10.69 -7.40 3.81
CA HIS A 38 -12.13 -7.48 4.04
C HIS A 38 -12.94 -7.46 2.74
N ILE A 39 -12.48 -6.69 1.73
CA ILE A 39 -13.20 -6.57 0.45
C ILE A 39 -12.77 -7.59 -0.60
N ARG A 40 -11.63 -8.28 -0.40
CA ARG A 40 -11.02 -9.19 -1.41
C ARG A 40 -11.96 -10.28 -1.92
N ASN A 41 -12.86 -10.77 -1.07
CA ASN A 41 -13.74 -11.90 -1.39
C ASN A 41 -15.14 -11.45 -1.83
N GLU A 42 -15.38 -10.16 -2.02
CA GLU A 42 -16.66 -9.68 -2.53
C GLU A 42 -16.85 -10.06 -4.00
N LYS A 43 -17.94 -10.76 -4.30
CA LYS A 43 -18.18 -11.37 -5.63
C LYS A 43 -18.32 -10.35 -6.76
N ASN A 44 -18.76 -9.14 -6.46
CA ASN A 44 -18.95 -8.06 -7.41
C ASN A 44 -17.65 -7.30 -7.73
N ILE A 45 -16.59 -7.49 -6.94
CA ILE A 45 -15.28 -6.90 -7.19
C ILE A 45 -14.54 -7.74 -8.23
N LEU A 46 -14.01 -7.08 -9.25
CA LEU A 46 -13.17 -7.67 -10.29
C LEU A 46 -11.70 -7.63 -9.89
N GLU A 47 -11.24 -6.44 -9.47
CA GLU A 47 -9.84 -6.19 -9.15
C GLU A 47 -9.70 -5.13 -8.06
N ILE A 48 -8.61 -5.22 -7.29
CA ILE A 48 -8.25 -4.25 -6.26
C ILE A 48 -6.79 -3.87 -6.49
N ILE A 49 -6.55 -2.59 -6.78
CA ILE A 49 -5.21 -2.07 -7.02
C ILE A 49 -4.80 -1.19 -5.84
N LYS A 50 -3.75 -1.61 -5.13
CA LYS A 50 -3.20 -0.90 -3.98
C LYS A 50 -2.19 0.15 -4.43
N GLY A 51 -2.39 1.41 -4.02
CA GLY A 51 -1.37 2.45 -3.99
C GLY A 51 -0.75 2.60 -2.60
N TYR A 52 0.19 3.55 -2.41
CA TYR A 52 0.80 3.78 -1.10
C TYR A 52 -0.14 4.48 -0.10
N SER A 53 -1.08 5.29 -0.56
CA SER A 53 -2.12 5.93 0.25
C SER A 53 -3.51 5.85 -0.40
N SER A 54 -3.72 4.92 -1.32
CA SER A 54 -4.97 4.77 -2.04
C SER A 54 -5.29 3.33 -2.40
N VAL A 55 -6.55 3.08 -2.71
CA VAL A 55 -7.03 1.80 -3.23
C VAL A 55 -8.01 2.09 -4.36
N LEU A 56 -7.77 1.50 -5.53
CA LEU A 56 -8.75 1.47 -6.60
C LEU A 56 -9.52 0.15 -6.53
N VAL A 57 -10.82 0.24 -6.39
CA VAL A 57 -11.74 -0.90 -6.42
C VAL A 57 -12.45 -0.92 -7.75
N GLN A 58 -12.20 -1.94 -8.55
CA GLN A 58 -12.87 -2.15 -9.83
C GLN A 58 -13.96 -3.21 -9.70
N TYR A 59 -15.16 -2.87 -10.08
CA TYR A 59 -16.32 -3.77 -10.08
C TYR A 59 -16.47 -4.48 -11.42
N ARG A 60 -17.14 -5.63 -11.41
CA ARG A 60 -17.44 -6.43 -12.62
C ARG A 60 -18.46 -5.78 -13.54
N ASN A 61 -19.32 -4.94 -12.99
CA ASN A 61 -20.38 -4.24 -13.71
C ASN A 61 -20.30 -2.75 -13.37
N ASP A 62 -20.98 -1.94 -14.15
CA ASP A 62 -21.13 -0.52 -13.88
C ASP A 62 -21.80 -0.28 -12.53
N ILE A 63 -21.38 0.78 -11.87
CA ILE A 63 -21.88 1.21 -10.56
C ILE A 63 -23.20 1.92 -10.79
N ALA A 64 -24.30 1.29 -10.40
CA ALA A 64 -25.64 1.85 -10.55
C ALA A 64 -25.91 3.05 -9.64
N ASP A 65 -25.34 3.02 -8.43
CA ASP A 65 -25.44 4.07 -7.42
C ASP A 65 -24.08 4.23 -6.74
N PHE A 66 -23.45 5.38 -7.00
CA PHE A 66 -22.13 5.70 -6.46
C PHE A 66 -22.16 5.90 -4.95
N ASP A 67 -23.13 6.66 -4.45
CA ASP A 67 -23.22 7.00 -3.03
C ASP A 67 -23.49 5.76 -2.18
N LEU A 68 -24.39 4.90 -2.63
CA LEU A 68 -24.67 3.62 -1.98
C LEU A 68 -23.44 2.70 -1.97
N SER A 69 -22.69 2.69 -3.06
CA SER A 69 -21.44 1.90 -3.14
C SER A 69 -20.36 2.44 -2.21
N CYS A 70 -20.22 3.76 -2.10
CA CYS A 70 -19.32 4.41 -1.15
C CYS A 70 -19.71 4.10 0.31
N ASP A 71 -20.99 4.15 0.63
CA ASP A 71 -21.51 3.83 1.96
C ASP A 71 -21.22 2.37 2.32
N SER A 72 -21.39 1.44 1.38
CA SER A 72 -21.05 0.03 1.55
C SER A 72 -19.55 -0.16 1.86
N LEU A 73 -18.67 0.45 1.05
CA LEU A 73 -17.22 0.40 1.27
C LEU A 73 -16.82 1.04 2.62
N ASN A 74 -17.44 2.16 2.99
CA ASN A 74 -17.19 2.84 4.26
C ASN A 74 -17.65 2.00 5.46
N LYS A 75 -18.77 1.29 5.33
CA LYS A 75 -19.23 0.32 6.34
C LYS A 75 -18.22 -0.80 6.52
N THR A 76 -17.78 -1.43 5.44
CA THR A 76 -16.76 -2.48 5.46
C THR A 76 -15.43 -1.96 6.04
N TYR A 77 -15.03 -0.73 5.72
CA TYR A 77 -13.87 -0.09 6.35
C TYR A 77 -14.02 0.01 7.86
N ASN A 78 -15.16 0.50 8.35
CA ASN A 78 -15.40 0.60 9.81
C ASN A 78 -15.42 -0.78 10.50
N GLU A 79 -15.86 -1.82 9.82
CA GLU A 79 -15.82 -3.20 10.31
C GLU A 79 -14.38 -3.73 10.37
N SER A 80 -13.56 -3.41 9.38
CA SER A 80 -12.15 -3.81 9.34
C SER A 80 -11.32 -3.25 10.50
N LEU A 81 -11.68 -2.08 11.04
CA LEU A 81 -11.00 -1.46 12.17
C LEU A 81 -11.17 -2.24 13.49
N LYS A 82 -12.18 -3.10 13.60
CA LYS A 82 -12.48 -3.89 14.82
C LYS A 82 -11.61 -5.13 14.95
N GLN A 83 -10.96 -5.56 13.88
CA GLN A 83 -10.10 -6.74 13.90
C GLN A 83 -8.66 -6.39 14.26
N ASN A 84 -8.02 -7.23 15.05
CA ASN A 84 -6.61 -7.05 15.41
C ASN A 84 -5.72 -7.32 14.19
N SER A 85 -4.68 -6.50 14.06
CA SER A 85 -3.65 -6.70 13.04
C SER A 85 -2.98 -8.07 13.23
N GLU A 86 -2.85 -8.82 12.15
CA GLU A 86 -2.08 -10.07 12.14
C GLU A 86 -0.59 -9.82 12.45
N LYS A 87 0.10 -10.89 12.83
CA LYS A 87 1.56 -10.86 13.00
C LYS A 87 2.21 -10.43 11.68
N LYS A 88 3.07 -9.43 11.75
CA LYS A 88 3.88 -9.00 10.61
C LYS A 88 4.89 -10.09 10.27
N ILE A 89 5.00 -10.41 9.00
CA ILE A 89 6.04 -11.30 8.47
C ILE A 89 7.18 -10.39 7.98
N ILE A 90 8.38 -10.64 8.46
CA ILE A 90 9.60 -9.98 7.99
C ILE A 90 10.34 -10.99 7.12
N TRP A 91 10.59 -10.62 5.87
CA TRP A 91 11.39 -11.41 4.94
C TRP A 91 12.82 -10.87 4.94
N GLU A 92 13.80 -11.74 5.22
CA GLU A 92 15.21 -11.41 5.02
C GLU A 92 15.58 -11.77 3.59
N ILE A 93 15.90 -10.74 2.80
CA ILE A 93 16.27 -10.90 1.39
C ILE A 93 17.77 -10.71 1.29
N PRO A 94 18.57 -11.74 0.93
CA PRO A 94 19.99 -11.58 0.73
C PRO A 94 20.27 -10.72 -0.49
N VAL A 95 21.13 -9.72 -0.34
CA VAL A 95 21.54 -8.80 -1.40
C VAL A 95 23.04 -8.85 -1.61
N CYS A 96 23.47 -9.03 -2.86
CA CYS A 96 24.88 -9.02 -3.23
C CYS A 96 25.28 -7.61 -3.69
N TYR A 97 26.30 -7.05 -3.05
CA TYR A 97 26.86 -5.74 -3.40
C TYR A 97 28.20 -5.80 -4.12
N GLU A 98 28.63 -6.97 -4.63
CA GLU A 98 29.86 -7.06 -5.41
C GLU A 98 29.77 -6.24 -6.68
N SER A 99 30.93 -5.81 -7.20
CA SER A 99 31.03 -4.86 -8.32
C SER A 99 30.27 -5.29 -9.56
N ASP A 100 30.19 -6.58 -9.82
CA ASP A 100 29.51 -7.12 -11.01
C ASP A 100 27.97 -7.03 -10.93
N PHE A 101 27.45 -7.00 -9.70
CA PHE A 101 26.02 -6.95 -9.41
C PHE A 101 25.54 -5.56 -9.00
N ALA A 102 26.39 -4.74 -8.38
CA ALA A 102 26.08 -3.39 -7.93
C ALA A 102 26.81 -2.34 -8.78
N LYS A 103 26.57 -2.35 -10.09
CA LYS A 103 27.26 -1.49 -11.08
C LYS A 103 27.08 0.00 -10.84
N ASP A 104 25.98 0.39 -10.27
CA ASP A 104 25.57 1.77 -10.00
C ASP A 104 26.03 2.31 -8.62
N ILE A 105 26.49 1.44 -7.71
CA ILE A 105 26.81 1.82 -6.34
C ILE A 105 27.90 2.90 -6.27
N LYS A 106 28.88 2.88 -7.18
CA LYS A 106 29.95 3.88 -7.23
C LYS A 106 29.37 5.26 -7.58
N VAL A 107 28.61 5.32 -8.67
CA VAL A 107 28.00 6.58 -9.14
C VAL A 107 27.02 7.11 -8.11
N TYR A 108 26.27 6.24 -7.45
CA TYR A 108 25.34 6.62 -6.40
C TYR A 108 26.08 7.17 -5.16
N SER A 109 27.15 6.49 -4.70
CA SER A 109 27.98 6.94 -3.58
C SER A 109 28.56 8.35 -3.80
N GLU A 110 29.06 8.60 -5.02
CA GLU A 110 29.56 9.92 -5.41
C GLU A 110 28.48 11.00 -5.36
N LYS A 111 27.27 10.70 -5.83
CA LYS A 111 26.13 11.63 -5.83
C LYS A 111 25.64 11.99 -4.43
N VAL A 112 25.61 11.01 -3.52
CA VAL A 112 25.11 11.22 -2.15
C VAL A 112 26.22 11.57 -1.16
N LEU A 113 27.46 11.67 -1.63
CA LEU A 113 28.66 12.00 -0.82
C LEU A 113 28.86 11.02 0.36
N LEU A 114 28.56 9.75 0.16
CA LEU A 114 28.76 8.67 1.13
C LEU A 114 29.74 7.64 0.59
N SER A 115 30.47 6.96 1.49
CA SER A 115 31.29 5.82 1.08
C SER A 115 30.39 4.64 0.64
N ARG A 116 30.96 3.73 -0.15
CA ARG A 116 30.29 2.49 -0.54
C ARG A 116 29.75 1.71 0.66
N GLU A 117 30.55 1.60 1.73
CA GLU A 117 30.17 0.90 2.96
C GLU A 117 29.02 1.61 3.69
N GLN A 118 29.04 2.94 3.73
CA GLN A 118 27.94 3.71 4.30
C GLN A 118 26.62 3.51 3.52
N VAL A 119 26.68 3.48 2.19
CA VAL A 119 25.51 3.20 1.35
C VAL A 119 24.97 1.79 1.62
N ILE A 120 25.84 0.78 1.67
CA ILE A 120 25.47 -0.60 1.98
C ILE A 120 24.81 -0.70 3.36
N ASN A 121 25.43 -0.11 4.37
CA ASN A 121 24.90 -0.12 5.73
C ASN A 121 23.53 0.55 5.81
N LEU A 122 23.33 1.70 5.19
CA LEU A 122 22.05 2.38 5.16
C LEU A 122 20.98 1.54 4.45
N HIS A 123 21.33 0.88 3.35
CA HIS A 123 20.39 0.04 2.62
C HIS A 123 20.04 -1.23 3.39
N SER A 124 21.01 -1.91 3.98
CA SER A 124 20.79 -3.20 4.66
C SER A 124 20.24 -3.08 6.08
N SER A 125 20.40 -1.94 6.76
CA SER A 125 19.92 -1.75 8.14
C SER A 125 18.46 -1.34 8.25
N ASN A 126 17.82 -0.97 7.14
CA ASN A 126 16.45 -0.52 7.14
C ASN A 126 15.44 -1.65 6.82
N ILE A 127 14.26 -1.57 7.44
CA ILE A 127 13.11 -2.41 7.08
C ILE A 127 12.30 -1.67 6.03
N TYR A 128 12.10 -2.30 4.87
CA TYR A 128 11.29 -1.80 3.77
C TYR A 128 9.89 -2.38 3.86
N TYR A 129 8.89 -1.59 3.52
CA TYR A 129 7.48 -1.97 3.56
C TYR A 129 6.95 -2.07 2.12
N LEU A 130 6.26 -3.17 1.81
CA LEU A 130 5.65 -3.46 0.52
C LEU A 130 4.13 -3.31 0.59
#